data_0e9988dc2df0683179e08c882af4317b
#
_entry.id   0e9988dc2df0683179e08c882af4317b
#
_cell.length_a   1.000
_cell.length_b   1.000
_cell.length_c   1.000
_cell.angle_alpha   90.00
_cell.angle_beta   90.00
_cell.angle_gamma   90.00
#
_symmetry.space_group_name_H-M   'P 1'
#
loop_
_entity.id
_entity.type
_entity.pdbx_description
1 polymer ?
#
loop_
_entity_poly.entity_id
_entity_poly.type
_entity_poly.pdbx_seq_one_letter_code
_entity_poly.pdbx_strand_id
1 'polypeptide(L)'
;MTDKGETDNNNGGRFRRETIHHQHRRSYWHDYHELGLYMLTMVIEGRQRLFGTIVGSAKGRPGSSEAPHVTLSELGRRVLEEEVPKIHRFYPMVEVWRVAIMPDHIHMLVRVNAPLPQGKHLGHVVRGFKTGCSRAWWRWLDEQVGRLGGETPSTTAAEVAAVPEASPSGNRPVLYEQGYHDRIINRPGMLENIKRYMDENPLRARIRQECPRLMERQLHLWIAGREYAAFGNLFLLKYPIKEQVFFHRRDKATGQPTELTEAFHQEHARLLRVAEEGTVLVTPGISKGEQQVVSDALDACLPLILLQKDPIGEYWKPSQRRFYACAAGYLLILAPWQVDDSSDYAGFHQLNDYAREVCSVAEMRILNYGDLKKSR
;
A
#
# COMPACT_ATOMS: atom_id res chain seq x y z
N MET A 1 -58.10 1.22 37.74
CA MET A 1 -59.04 0.89 36.67
C MET A 1 -58.72 1.88 35.56
N THR A 2 -58.09 1.57 34.55
CA THR A 2 -58.27 0.70 33.41
C THR A 2 -56.92 0.40 32.73
N ASP A 3 -56.75 -0.85 32.57
CA ASP A 3 -55.76 -1.55 31.77
C ASP A 3 -55.85 -1.16 30.28
N LYS A 4 -54.73 -0.91 29.61
CA LYS A 4 -54.65 -0.95 28.15
C LYS A 4 -53.34 -1.61 27.71
N GLY A 5 -53.53 -2.76 27.11
CA GLY A 5 -52.60 -3.72 26.60
C GLY A 5 -51.49 -3.16 25.70
N GLU A 6 -50.34 -3.69 25.94
CA GLU A 6 -49.19 -3.69 25.03
C GLU A 6 -49.50 -4.62 23.86
N THR A 7 -49.45 -4.06 22.64
CA THR A 7 -49.38 -4.84 21.41
C THR A 7 -47.91 -4.88 20.98
N ASP A 8 -47.29 -6.02 21.16
CA ASP A 8 -46.01 -6.41 20.55
C ASP A 8 -46.10 -6.26 19.04
N ASN A 9 -45.36 -5.30 18.50
CA ASN A 9 -45.09 -5.19 17.08
C ASN A 9 -43.62 -5.61 16.84
N ASN A 10 -43.47 -6.92 16.66
CA ASN A 10 -42.22 -7.57 16.24
C ASN A 10 -41.95 -7.23 14.76
N ASN A 11 -41.31 -6.09 14.51
CA ASN A 11 -40.90 -5.67 13.18
C ASN A 11 -39.39 -5.95 13.05
N GLY A 12 -39.06 -7.04 12.36
CA GLY A 12 -37.72 -7.49 12.08
C GLY A 12 -36.83 -6.38 11.51
N GLY A 13 -36.16 -5.67 12.40
CA GLY A 13 -35.17 -4.66 12.07
C GLY A 13 -34.02 -5.31 11.33
N ARG A 14 -33.95 -5.15 9.99
CA ARG A 14 -32.73 -5.32 9.23
C ARG A 14 -31.66 -4.51 9.94
N PHE A 15 -30.66 -5.17 10.50
CA PHE A 15 -29.44 -4.53 10.97
C PHE A 15 -28.83 -3.74 9.80
N ARG A 16 -29.15 -2.46 9.70
CA ARG A 16 -28.37 -1.51 8.91
C ARG A 16 -27.04 -1.41 9.63
N ARG A 17 -25.99 -2.02 9.05
CA ARG A 17 -24.62 -1.67 9.42
C ARG A 17 -24.52 -0.15 9.39
N GLU A 18 -24.03 0.45 10.47
CA GLU A 18 -23.72 1.88 10.52
C GLU A 18 -22.94 2.23 9.24
N THR A 19 -23.46 3.19 8.51
CA THR A 19 -22.79 3.69 7.32
C THR A 19 -21.55 4.44 7.82
N ILE A 20 -20.41 3.78 7.82
CA ILE A 20 -19.13 4.45 8.06
C ILE A 20 -19.01 5.49 6.96
N HIS A 21 -19.26 6.75 7.30
CA HIS A 21 -19.06 7.87 6.41
C HIS A 21 -17.60 7.90 6.03
N HIS A 22 -17.26 7.46 4.82
CA HIS A 22 -15.93 7.54 4.23
C HIS A 22 -15.56 8.98 3.84
N GLN A 23 -15.76 9.93 4.74
CA GLN A 23 -15.58 11.37 4.52
C GLN A 23 -14.14 11.76 4.18
N HIS A 24 -13.14 10.87 4.38
CA HIS A 24 -11.72 11.18 4.16
C HIS A 24 -11.11 10.59 2.87
N ARG A 25 -11.89 9.96 2.01
CA ARG A 25 -11.37 9.36 0.77
C ARG A 25 -11.27 10.33 -0.39
N ARG A 26 -11.94 11.49 -0.34
CA ARG A 26 -11.91 12.53 -1.37
C ARG A 26 -11.50 13.85 -0.78
N SER A 27 -10.76 14.61 -1.58
CA SER A 27 -10.36 15.95 -1.22
C SER A 27 -11.57 16.87 -1.25
N TYR A 28 -11.98 17.44 -0.11
CA TYR A 28 -13.15 18.33 0.00
C TYR A 28 -12.93 19.68 -0.69
N TRP A 29 -11.67 20.05 -0.93
CA TRP A 29 -11.26 21.32 -1.57
C TRP A 29 -11.07 21.18 -3.09
N HIS A 30 -11.27 19.99 -3.69
CA HIS A 30 -11.04 19.73 -5.11
C HIS A 30 -12.37 19.51 -5.83
N ASP A 31 -12.56 20.26 -6.93
CA ASP A 31 -13.72 20.10 -7.80
C ASP A 31 -13.48 18.98 -8.82
N TYR A 32 -14.15 17.86 -8.62
CA TYR A 32 -14.08 16.69 -9.49
C TYR A 32 -14.94 16.82 -10.76
N HIS A 33 -15.58 17.96 -10.97
CA HIS A 33 -16.28 18.33 -12.20
C HIS A 33 -15.31 18.91 -13.24
N GLU A 34 -14.30 19.61 -12.77
CA GLU A 34 -13.35 20.38 -13.56
C GLU A 34 -12.20 19.51 -14.12
N LEU A 35 -11.35 20.16 -14.93
CA LEU A 35 -10.15 19.57 -15.51
C LEU A 35 -9.25 19.00 -14.43
N GLY A 36 -8.66 17.84 -14.71
CA GLY A 36 -7.75 17.24 -13.76
C GLY A 36 -7.09 15.96 -14.28
N LEU A 37 -6.05 15.54 -13.56
CA LEU A 37 -5.35 14.30 -13.82
C LEU A 37 -5.37 13.44 -12.54
N TYR A 38 -5.79 12.19 -12.66
CA TYR A 38 -6.09 11.34 -11.53
C TYR A 38 -5.54 9.94 -11.72
N MET A 39 -4.98 9.35 -10.67
CA MET A 39 -4.84 7.90 -10.58
C MET A 39 -6.02 7.35 -9.77
N LEU A 40 -6.83 6.54 -10.41
CA LEU A 40 -7.97 5.85 -9.81
C LEU A 40 -7.57 4.41 -9.45
N THR A 41 -8.05 3.93 -8.29
CA THR A 41 -7.88 2.54 -7.87
C THR A 41 -9.23 1.95 -7.50
N MET A 42 -9.59 0.85 -8.16
CA MET A 42 -10.82 0.10 -7.92
C MET A 42 -10.46 -1.31 -7.51
N VAL A 43 -10.97 -1.75 -6.37
CA VAL A 43 -10.63 -3.04 -5.74
C VAL A 43 -11.80 -4.00 -5.91
N ILE A 44 -11.48 -5.26 -6.23
CA ILE A 44 -12.49 -6.34 -6.27
C ILE A 44 -12.93 -6.67 -4.86
N GLU A 45 -14.21 -6.94 -4.68
CA GLU A 45 -14.80 -7.34 -3.40
C GLU A 45 -14.06 -8.55 -2.81
N GLY A 46 -13.65 -8.40 -1.54
CA GLY A 46 -12.88 -9.43 -0.84
C GLY A 46 -11.50 -9.72 -1.46
N ARG A 47 -10.97 -8.85 -2.30
CA ARG A 47 -9.67 -9.01 -2.96
C ARG A 47 -9.52 -10.32 -3.76
N GLN A 48 -10.60 -10.83 -4.30
CA GLN A 48 -10.60 -12.00 -5.16
C GLN A 48 -9.77 -11.75 -6.43
N ARG A 49 -9.03 -12.74 -6.89
CA ARG A 49 -8.15 -12.64 -8.05
C ARG A 49 -8.88 -12.98 -9.35
N LEU A 50 -9.87 -12.16 -9.72
CA LEU A 50 -10.74 -12.44 -10.88
C LEU A 50 -10.17 -11.96 -12.21
N PHE A 51 -9.24 -10.98 -12.21
CA PHE A 51 -8.74 -10.38 -13.44
C PHE A 51 -7.51 -11.06 -14.03
N GLY A 52 -6.92 -12.03 -13.33
CA GLY A 52 -5.75 -12.75 -13.83
C GLY A 52 -4.80 -13.23 -12.76
N THR A 53 -3.61 -13.62 -13.20
CA THR A 53 -2.55 -14.14 -12.34
C THR A 53 -1.23 -13.40 -12.60
N ILE A 54 -0.37 -13.30 -11.59
CA ILE A 54 0.98 -12.76 -11.75
C ILE A 54 1.90 -13.94 -12.08
N VAL A 55 2.55 -13.87 -13.23
CA VAL A 55 3.55 -14.82 -13.70
C VAL A 55 4.94 -14.17 -13.73
N GLY A 56 5.98 -14.97 -13.95
CA GLY A 56 7.37 -14.52 -13.92
C GLY A 56 7.98 -14.58 -12.52
N SER A 57 9.25 -14.22 -12.39
CA SER A 57 10.05 -14.22 -11.16
C SER A 57 10.50 -12.82 -10.80
N ALA A 58 10.57 -12.50 -9.49
CA ALA A 58 11.13 -11.23 -9.02
C ALA A 58 12.60 -11.02 -9.46
N LYS A 59 13.30 -12.08 -9.81
CA LYS A 59 14.67 -12.06 -10.35
C LYS A 59 14.73 -11.93 -11.87
N GLY A 60 13.58 -12.00 -12.57
CA GLY A 60 13.50 -11.84 -14.02
C GLY A 60 13.96 -10.47 -14.47
N ARG A 61 14.76 -10.41 -15.53
CA ARG A 61 15.28 -9.13 -16.08
C ARG A 61 14.11 -8.28 -16.57
N PRO A 62 14.07 -6.96 -16.26
CA PRO A 62 13.05 -6.07 -16.81
C PRO A 62 12.96 -6.18 -18.34
N GLY A 63 11.75 -6.30 -18.86
CA GLY A 63 11.48 -6.43 -20.31
C GLY A 63 11.67 -7.84 -20.88
N SER A 64 12.10 -8.84 -20.09
CA SER A 64 12.13 -10.24 -20.52
C SER A 64 10.79 -10.94 -20.28
N SER A 65 10.57 -12.09 -20.91
CA SER A 65 9.42 -12.96 -20.66
C SER A 65 9.37 -13.51 -19.23
N GLU A 66 10.51 -13.53 -18.53
CA GLU A 66 10.63 -13.94 -17.13
C GLU A 66 10.32 -12.80 -16.16
N ALA A 67 10.26 -11.55 -16.62
CA ALA A 67 9.89 -10.42 -15.77
C ALA A 67 8.46 -10.58 -15.24
N PRO A 68 8.18 -10.18 -13.99
CA PRO A 68 6.84 -10.26 -13.44
C PRO A 68 5.83 -9.45 -14.25
N HIS A 69 4.77 -10.10 -14.69
CA HIS A 69 3.67 -9.48 -15.41
C HIS A 69 2.34 -10.16 -15.06
N VAL A 70 1.24 -9.54 -15.43
CA VAL A 70 -0.10 -10.12 -15.24
C VAL A 70 -0.54 -10.80 -16.52
N THR A 71 -0.82 -12.10 -16.44
CA THR A 71 -1.60 -12.81 -17.47
C THR A 71 -3.07 -12.62 -17.15
N LEU A 72 -3.77 -11.90 -18.03
CA LEU A 72 -5.17 -11.57 -17.81
C LEU A 72 -6.05 -12.81 -17.99
N SER A 73 -7.06 -12.93 -17.11
CA SER A 73 -8.18 -13.86 -17.31
C SER A 73 -9.07 -13.39 -18.47
N GLU A 74 -10.03 -14.20 -18.85
CA GLU A 74 -11.06 -13.81 -19.83
C GLU A 74 -11.80 -12.54 -19.38
N LEU A 75 -12.18 -12.47 -18.10
CA LEU A 75 -12.79 -11.27 -17.52
C LEU A 75 -11.86 -10.06 -17.57
N GLY A 76 -10.57 -10.24 -17.22
CA GLY A 76 -9.58 -9.18 -17.28
C GLY A 76 -9.42 -8.62 -18.70
N ARG A 77 -9.43 -9.48 -19.74
CA ARG A 77 -9.38 -9.06 -21.15
C ARG A 77 -10.65 -8.29 -21.54
N ARG A 78 -11.83 -8.79 -21.21
CA ARG A 78 -13.11 -8.09 -21.50
C ARG A 78 -13.14 -6.71 -20.84
N VAL A 79 -12.66 -6.58 -19.61
CA VAL A 79 -12.57 -5.28 -18.95
C VAL A 79 -11.65 -4.34 -19.71
N LEU A 80 -10.45 -4.80 -20.10
CA LEU A 80 -9.47 -3.97 -20.81
C LEU A 80 -9.95 -3.57 -22.21
N GLU A 81 -10.46 -4.51 -22.96
CA GLU A 81 -10.76 -4.33 -24.39
C GLU A 81 -12.15 -3.76 -24.66
N GLU A 82 -13.14 -4.07 -23.80
CA GLU A 82 -14.52 -3.64 -24.01
C GLU A 82 -14.94 -2.49 -23.07
N GLU A 83 -14.61 -2.56 -21.76
CA GLU A 83 -15.16 -1.62 -20.80
C GLU A 83 -14.33 -0.34 -20.68
N VAL A 84 -13.00 -0.43 -20.75
CA VAL A 84 -12.12 0.76 -20.70
C VAL A 84 -12.40 1.73 -21.85
N PRO A 85 -12.54 1.31 -23.12
CA PRO A 85 -12.84 2.21 -24.23
C PRO A 85 -14.20 2.92 -24.11
N LYS A 86 -15.16 2.31 -23.41
CA LYS A 86 -16.48 2.92 -23.19
C LYS A 86 -16.39 4.22 -22.36
N ILE A 87 -15.36 4.39 -21.54
CA ILE A 87 -15.18 5.63 -20.76
C ILE A 87 -15.12 6.81 -21.71
N HIS A 88 -14.23 6.80 -22.70
CA HIS A 88 -14.11 7.88 -23.69
C HIS A 88 -15.35 8.00 -24.57
N ARG A 89 -15.98 6.87 -24.92
CA ARG A 89 -17.21 6.85 -25.72
C ARG A 89 -18.37 7.61 -25.05
N PHE A 90 -18.54 7.42 -23.73
CA PHE A 90 -19.62 8.08 -22.97
C PHE A 90 -19.23 9.46 -22.44
N TYR A 91 -17.95 9.70 -22.24
CA TYR A 91 -17.37 10.94 -21.75
C TYR A 91 -16.17 11.34 -22.64
N PRO A 92 -16.40 11.95 -23.82
CA PRO A 92 -15.33 12.29 -24.77
C PRO A 92 -14.24 13.21 -24.19
N MET A 93 -14.58 13.98 -23.15
CA MET A 93 -13.63 14.83 -22.42
C MET A 93 -12.75 14.05 -21.43
N VAL A 94 -12.98 12.74 -21.25
CA VAL A 94 -12.23 11.89 -20.35
C VAL A 94 -11.35 10.94 -21.15
N GLU A 95 -10.04 11.05 -20.96
CA GLU A 95 -9.04 10.18 -21.58
C GLU A 95 -8.45 9.23 -20.54
N VAL A 96 -8.31 7.96 -20.92
CA VAL A 96 -7.58 6.96 -20.14
C VAL A 96 -6.17 6.84 -20.70
N TRP A 97 -5.19 7.37 -19.99
CA TRP A 97 -3.80 7.38 -20.46
C TRP A 97 -3.06 6.08 -20.19
N ARG A 98 -3.42 5.40 -19.10
CA ARG A 98 -2.80 4.12 -18.74
C ARG A 98 -3.75 3.30 -17.87
N VAL A 99 -3.72 1.99 -18.06
CA VAL A 99 -4.42 1.02 -17.23
C VAL A 99 -3.43 -0.04 -16.77
N ALA A 100 -3.45 -0.37 -15.49
CA ALA A 100 -2.75 -1.51 -14.93
C ALA A 100 -3.78 -2.40 -14.23
N ILE A 101 -4.12 -3.53 -14.88
CA ILE A 101 -5.02 -4.52 -14.33
C ILE A 101 -4.20 -5.51 -13.53
N MET A 102 -4.42 -5.52 -12.21
CA MET A 102 -3.86 -6.47 -11.28
C MET A 102 -4.90 -7.57 -11.01
N PRO A 103 -4.50 -8.73 -10.49
CA PRO A 103 -5.47 -9.82 -10.25
C PRO A 103 -6.71 -9.42 -9.46
N ASP A 104 -6.58 -8.56 -8.47
CA ASP A 104 -7.59 -8.17 -7.48
C ASP A 104 -7.99 -6.69 -7.50
N HIS A 105 -7.42 -5.89 -8.41
CA HIS A 105 -7.73 -4.46 -8.52
C HIS A 105 -7.27 -3.87 -9.86
N ILE A 106 -7.75 -2.66 -10.15
CA ILE A 106 -7.36 -1.89 -11.34
C ILE A 106 -6.82 -0.55 -10.91
N HIS A 107 -5.67 -0.15 -11.46
CA HIS A 107 -5.21 1.24 -11.48
C HIS A 107 -5.47 1.83 -12.85
N MET A 108 -6.00 3.05 -12.88
CA MET A 108 -6.29 3.77 -14.11
C MET A 108 -5.80 5.21 -13.99
N LEU A 109 -4.96 5.65 -14.92
CA LEU A 109 -4.53 7.03 -15.05
C LEU A 109 -5.49 7.74 -16.00
N VAL A 110 -6.25 8.69 -15.47
CA VAL A 110 -7.36 9.33 -16.18
C VAL A 110 -7.15 10.83 -16.21
N ARG A 111 -7.29 11.44 -17.39
CA ARG A 111 -7.31 12.88 -17.60
C ARG A 111 -8.70 13.37 -17.97
N VAL A 112 -9.16 14.38 -17.30
CA VAL A 112 -10.34 15.17 -17.67
C VAL A 112 -9.85 16.44 -18.37
N ASN A 113 -10.13 16.55 -19.68
CA ASN A 113 -9.62 17.63 -20.55
C ASN A 113 -10.56 18.84 -20.65
N ALA A 114 -11.84 18.66 -20.33
CA ALA A 114 -12.85 19.72 -20.28
C ALA A 114 -13.84 19.40 -19.14
N PRO A 115 -14.58 20.39 -18.62
CA PRO A 115 -15.56 20.19 -17.57
C PRO A 115 -16.56 19.07 -17.95
N LEU A 116 -16.89 18.23 -16.98
CA LEU A 116 -17.89 17.18 -17.15
C LEU A 116 -19.30 17.82 -17.35
N PRO A 117 -20.26 17.14 -17.97
CA PRO A 117 -21.62 17.64 -18.11
C PRO A 117 -22.22 18.07 -16.79
N GLN A 118 -23.11 19.05 -16.80
CA GLN A 118 -23.76 19.59 -15.62
C GLN A 118 -24.32 18.48 -14.71
N GLY A 119 -24.05 18.54 -13.42
CA GLY A 119 -24.46 17.56 -12.44
C GLY A 119 -23.67 16.24 -12.49
N LYS A 120 -22.62 16.14 -13.33
CA LYS A 120 -21.71 15.00 -13.38
C LYS A 120 -20.35 15.38 -12.80
N HIS A 121 -19.70 14.42 -12.19
CA HIS A 121 -18.33 14.51 -11.67
C HIS A 121 -17.61 13.19 -11.90
N LEU A 122 -16.31 13.13 -11.68
CA LEU A 122 -15.47 11.94 -11.91
C LEU A 122 -16.04 10.65 -11.28
N GLY A 123 -16.73 10.75 -10.15
CA GLY A 123 -17.39 9.60 -9.52
C GLY A 123 -18.52 8.98 -10.35
N HIS A 124 -19.16 9.74 -11.25
CA HIS A 124 -20.15 9.17 -12.18
C HIS A 124 -19.48 8.37 -13.29
N VAL A 125 -18.31 8.83 -13.76
CA VAL A 125 -17.49 8.09 -14.74
C VAL A 125 -17.06 6.75 -14.15
N VAL A 126 -16.52 6.77 -12.92
CA VAL A 126 -16.10 5.53 -12.23
C VAL A 126 -17.27 4.60 -11.96
N ARG A 127 -18.42 5.14 -11.55
CA ARG A 127 -19.66 4.33 -11.35
C ARG A 127 -20.10 3.65 -12.65
N GLY A 128 -20.10 4.39 -13.75
CA GLY A 128 -20.45 3.85 -15.08
C GLY A 128 -19.52 2.71 -15.47
N PHE A 129 -18.21 2.91 -15.33
CA PHE A 129 -17.19 1.89 -15.61
C PHE A 129 -17.39 0.64 -14.73
N LYS A 130 -17.51 0.79 -13.40
CA LYS A 130 -17.74 -0.33 -12.47
C LYS A 130 -19.03 -1.10 -12.81
N THR A 131 -20.08 -0.41 -13.21
CA THR A 131 -21.35 -1.03 -13.64
C THR A 131 -21.15 -1.84 -14.92
N GLY A 132 -20.40 -1.31 -15.88
CA GLY A 132 -20.04 -2.04 -17.12
C GLY A 132 -19.27 -3.32 -16.82
N CYS A 133 -18.21 -3.22 -16.01
CA CYS A 133 -17.41 -4.39 -15.59
C CYS A 133 -18.26 -5.44 -14.84
N SER A 134 -19.17 -5.03 -13.95
CA SER A 134 -20.05 -5.96 -13.24
C SER A 134 -20.97 -6.69 -14.21
N ARG A 135 -21.52 -6.00 -15.22
CA ARG A 135 -22.34 -6.62 -16.26
C ARG A 135 -21.54 -7.59 -17.12
N ALA A 136 -20.28 -7.24 -17.48
CA ALA A 136 -19.37 -8.13 -18.21
C ALA A 136 -19.07 -9.40 -17.38
N TRP A 137 -18.86 -9.26 -16.08
CA TRP A 137 -18.64 -10.37 -15.18
C TRP A 137 -19.87 -11.28 -15.07
N TRP A 138 -21.08 -10.73 -14.90
CA TRP A 138 -22.30 -11.52 -14.82
C TRP A 138 -22.57 -12.28 -16.11
N ARG A 139 -22.35 -11.66 -17.28
CA ARG A 139 -22.44 -12.36 -18.57
C ARG A 139 -21.45 -13.52 -18.65
N TRP A 140 -20.21 -13.28 -18.23
CA TRP A 140 -19.19 -14.32 -18.19
C TRP A 140 -19.61 -15.48 -17.26
N LEU A 141 -20.17 -15.20 -16.07
CA LEU A 141 -20.70 -16.21 -15.16
C LEU A 141 -21.85 -17.01 -15.81
N ASP A 142 -22.80 -16.33 -16.45
CA ASP A 142 -23.92 -16.96 -17.13
C ASP A 142 -23.42 -17.89 -18.28
N GLU A 143 -22.39 -17.48 -19.02
CA GLU A 143 -21.72 -18.28 -20.05
C GLU A 143 -21.04 -19.53 -19.48
N GLN A 144 -20.37 -19.43 -18.29
CA GLN A 144 -19.76 -20.58 -17.65
C GLN A 144 -20.81 -21.60 -17.18
N VAL A 145 -21.89 -21.14 -16.58
CA VAL A 145 -23.02 -22.01 -16.16
C VAL A 145 -23.64 -22.71 -17.38
N GLY A 146 -23.85 -22.01 -18.49
CA GLY A 146 -24.35 -22.60 -19.73
C GLY A 146 -23.43 -23.67 -20.34
N ARG A 147 -22.09 -23.52 -20.19
CA ARG A 147 -21.09 -24.50 -20.63
C ARG A 147 -21.06 -25.76 -19.74
N LEU A 148 -21.29 -25.61 -18.42
CA LEU A 148 -21.33 -26.74 -17.47
C LEU A 148 -22.58 -27.63 -17.63
N GLY A 149 -23.63 -27.12 -18.29
CA GLY A 149 -24.83 -27.89 -18.64
C GLY A 149 -24.70 -28.77 -19.91
N GLY A 150 -23.60 -28.68 -20.68
CA GLY A 150 -23.31 -29.44 -21.89
C GLY A 150 -21.84 -29.84 -21.93
N GLU A 151 -21.54 -31.14 -21.66
CA GLU A 151 -20.26 -31.83 -21.79
C GLU A 151 -19.00 -31.17 -21.20
N THR A 152 -18.27 -31.89 -20.35
CA THR A 152 -17.06 -31.52 -19.64
C THR A 152 -15.94 -30.99 -20.53
N PRO A 153 -15.50 -29.71 -20.43
CA PRO A 153 -14.26 -29.30 -21.03
C PRO A 153 -13.12 -29.49 -20.03
N SER A 154 -11.96 -29.87 -20.52
CA SER A 154 -10.66 -29.86 -19.88
C SER A 154 -10.27 -28.43 -19.46
N THR A 155 -10.92 -27.89 -18.45
CA THR A 155 -10.57 -26.59 -17.85
C THR A 155 -9.79 -26.86 -16.59
N THR A 156 -8.61 -26.23 -16.42
CA THR A 156 -7.74 -26.43 -15.27
C THR A 156 -8.47 -26.08 -13.98
N ALA A 157 -8.29 -26.88 -12.93
CA ALA A 157 -8.93 -26.74 -11.61
C ALA A 157 -8.80 -25.32 -10.97
N ALA A 158 -7.87 -24.49 -11.44
CA ALA A 158 -7.68 -23.10 -11.00
C ALA A 158 -8.77 -22.14 -11.54
N GLU A 159 -9.38 -22.43 -12.69
CA GLU A 159 -10.43 -21.57 -13.27
C GLU A 159 -11.82 -21.84 -12.67
N VAL A 160 -12.04 -23.08 -12.20
CA VAL A 160 -13.31 -23.48 -11.57
C VAL A 160 -13.44 -22.96 -10.14
N ALA A 161 -12.32 -22.79 -9.43
CA ALA A 161 -12.30 -22.27 -8.05
C ALA A 161 -12.67 -20.77 -7.92
N ALA A 162 -12.79 -20.04 -9.03
CA ALA A 162 -13.11 -18.61 -9.05
C ALA A 162 -14.60 -18.30 -9.26
N VAL A 163 -15.45 -19.29 -9.41
CA VAL A 163 -16.91 -19.08 -9.54
C VAL A 163 -17.50 -19.01 -8.13
N PRO A 164 -17.96 -17.83 -7.63
CA PRO A 164 -18.64 -17.75 -6.35
C PRO A 164 -19.91 -18.59 -6.39
N GLU A 165 -20.14 -19.40 -5.36
CA GLU A 165 -21.41 -20.10 -5.21
C GLU A 165 -22.56 -19.08 -5.29
N ALA A 166 -23.56 -19.36 -6.12
CA ALA A 166 -24.73 -18.53 -6.27
C ALA A 166 -25.42 -18.36 -4.91
N SER A 167 -25.52 -17.13 -4.42
CA SER A 167 -26.23 -16.85 -3.18
C SER A 167 -27.66 -17.37 -3.29
N PRO A 168 -28.21 -18.07 -2.27
CA PRO A 168 -29.57 -18.64 -2.30
C PRO A 168 -30.67 -17.59 -2.50
N SER A 169 -30.36 -16.29 -2.42
CA SER A 169 -31.31 -15.16 -2.48
C SER A 169 -31.52 -14.56 -3.87
N GLY A 170 -30.98 -15.14 -4.94
CA GLY A 170 -31.15 -14.64 -6.32
C GLY A 170 -30.47 -13.29 -6.60
N ASN A 171 -29.69 -12.75 -5.67
CA ASN A 171 -28.95 -11.50 -5.84
C ASN A 171 -27.60 -11.78 -6.57
N ARG A 172 -27.36 -11.08 -7.68
CA ARG A 172 -26.08 -11.20 -8.42
C ARG A 172 -24.92 -10.75 -7.55
N PRO A 173 -23.76 -11.45 -7.59
CA PRO A 173 -22.60 -11.13 -6.76
C PRO A 173 -22.05 -9.74 -7.10
N VAL A 174 -21.43 -9.08 -6.10
CA VAL A 174 -20.83 -7.76 -6.24
C VAL A 174 -19.37 -7.91 -6.68
N LEU A 175 -18.99 -7.27 -7.80
CA LEU A 175 -17.63 -7.36 -8.34
C LEU A 175 -16.63 -6.48 -7.58
N TYR A 176 -17.00 -5.26 -7.25
CA TYR A 176 -16.09 -4.29 -6.65
C TYR A 176 -16.50 -3.89 -5.24
N GLU A 177 -15.52 -3.65 -4.38
CA GLU A 177 -15.72 -2.95 -3.11
C GLU A 177 -16.45 -1.62 -3.32
N GLN A 178 -17.16 -1.16 -2.28
CA GLN A 178 -17.87 0.11 -2.31
C GLN A 178 -16.86 1.28 -2.44
N GLY A 179 -17.12 2.21 -3.34
CA GLY A 179 -16.27 3.38 -3.58
C GLY A 179 -15.09 3.07 -4.51
N TYR A 180 -14.09 3.94 -4.46
CA TYR A 180 -12.80 3.86 -5.14
C TYR A 180 -11.83 4.80 -4.45
N HIS A 181 -10.53 4.61 -4.67
CA HIS A 181 -9.49 5.54 -4.22
C HIS A 181 -9.05 6.39 -5.42
N ASP A 182 -8.85 7.68 -5.19
CA ASP A 182 -8.28 8.58 -6.17
C ASP A 182 -7.05 9.30 -5.60
N ARG A 183 -6.15 9.64 -6.50
CA ARG A 183 -5.00 10.50 -6.22
C ARG A 183 -4.94 11.58 -7.28
N ILE A 184 -5.09 12.83 -6.85
CA ILE A 184 -4.98 14.01 -7.71
C ILE A 184 -3.51 14.21 -8.04
N ILE A 185 -3.18 14.39 -9.34
CA ILE A 185 -1.82 14.61 -9.83
C ILE A 185 -1.66 16.07 -10.13
N ASN A 186 -1.07 16.82 -9.19
CA ASN A 186 -0.99 18.27 -9.22
C ASN A 186 0.42 18.82 -8.91
N ARG A 187 1.46 17.95 -8.85
CA ARG A 187 2.84 18.36 -8.56
C ARG A 187 3.79 17.86 -9.64
N PRO A 188 4.87 18.62 -9.96
CA PRO A 188 5.92 18.18 -10.87
C PRO A 188 6.49 16.81 -10.45
N GLY A 189 6.79 15.96 -11.42
CA GLY A 189 7.36 14.61 -11.20
C GLY A 189 6.38 13.55 -10.67
N MET A 190 5.18 13.95 -10.25
CA MET A 190 4.20 13.01 -9.69
C MET A 190 3.64 12.07 -10.77
N LEU A 191 3.46 12.55 -11.98
CA LEU A 191 2.96 11.76 -13.11
C LEU A 191 3.92 10.62 -13.45
N GLU A 192 5.22 10.91 -13.57
CA GLU A 192 6.26 9.93 -13.88
C GLU A 192 6.37 8.88 -12.77
N ASN A 193 6.30 9.31 -11.52
CA ASN A 193 6.29 8.40 -10.37
C ASN A 193 5.07 7.46 -10.37
N ILE A 194 3.90 7.97 -10.75
CA ILE A 194 2.69 7.16 -10.84
C ILE A 194 2.77 6.18 -12.01
N LYS A 195 3.23 6.61 -13.19
CA LYS A 195 3.44 5.72 -14.34
C LYS A 195 4.39 4.57 -13.96
N ARG A 196 5.54 4.89 -13.38
CA ARG A 196 6.49 3.89 -12.89
C ARG A 196 5.89 2.96 -11.84
N TYR A 197 5.14 3.51 -10.86
CA TYR A 197 4.41 2.69 -9.88
C TYR A 197 3.45 1.71 -10.54
N MET A 198 2.70 2.14 -11.56
CA MET A 198 1.77 1.26 -12.29
C MET A 198 2.51 0.16 -13.04
N ASP A 199 3.63 0.47 -13.68
CA ASP A 199 4.46 -0.50 -14.41
C ASP A 199 5.12 -1.53 -13.49
N GLU A 200 5.55 -1.11 -12.30
CA GLU A 200 6.21 -1.98 -11.32
C GLU A 200 5.24 -2.78 -10.43
N ASN A 201 3.94 -2.56 -10.55
CA ASN A 201 2.96 -3.26 -9.70
C ASN A 201 3.07 -4.79 -9.73
N PRO A 202 3.23 -5.46 -10.90
CA PRO A 202 3.41 -6.91 -10.96
C PRO A 202 4.68 -7.36 -10.23
N LEU A 203 5.81 -6.65 -10.44
CA LEU A 203 7.07 -6.92 -9.75
C LEU A 203 6.93 -6.78 -8.23
N ARG A 204 6.33 -5.68 -7.76
CA ARG A 204 6.12 -5.43 -6.32
C ARG A 204 5.23 -6.49 -5.68
N ALA A 205 4.22 -6.95 -6.39
CA ALA A 205 3.36 -8.03 -5.92
C ALA A 205 4.09 -9.37 -5.90
N ARG A 206 4.92 -9.65 -6.93
CA ARG A 206 5.73 -10.88 -6.99
C ARG A 206 6.79 -10.94 -5.89
N ILE A 207 7.50 -9.83 -5.63
CA ILE A 207 8.44 -9.72 -4.51
C ILE A 207 7.76 -10.06 -3.18
N ARG A 208 6.57 -9.55 -2.91
CA ARG A 208 5.83 -9.87 -1.68
C ARG A 208 5.45 -11.34 -1.57
N GLN A 209 5.20 -12.00 -2.70
CA GLN A 209 4.90 -13.45 -2.72
C GLN A 209 6.14 -14.30 -2.51
N GLU A 210 7.26 -13.94 -3.14
CA GLU A 210 8.52 -14.71 -3.06
C GLU A 210 9.31 -14.45 -1.77
N CYS A 211 9.21 -13.23 -1.23
CA CYS A 211 9.97 -12.80 -0.05
C CYS A 211 9.05 -12.28 1.09
N PRO A 212 8.09 -13.08 1.59
CA PRO A 212 7.12 -12.59 2.57
C PRO A 212 7.78 -12.13 3.88
N ARG A 213 8.86 -12.77 4.32
CA ARG A 213 9.58 -12.39 5.55
C ARG A 213 10.30 -11.05 5.47
N LEU A 214 10.69 -10.60 4.29
CA LEU A 214 11.29 -9.29 4.07
C LEU A 214 10.23 -8.18 3.98
N MET A 215 8.97 -8.54 3.84
CA MET A 215 7.79 -7.69 3.82
C MET A 215 6.90 -7.90 5.04
N GLU A 216 7.48 -8.44 6.11
CA GLU A 216 6.75 -8.70 7.34
C GLU A 216 6.27 -7.38 7.95
N ARG A 217 5.02 -7.40 8.39
CA ARG A 217 4.41 -6.33 9.18
C ARG A 217 4.09 -6.88 10.55
N GLN A 218 4.59 -6.21 11.57
CA GLN A 218 4.29 -6.52 12.95
C GLN A 218 3.80 -5.25 13.64
N LEU A 219 2.53 -5.22 14.02
CA LEU A 219 1.91 -4.01 14.57
C LEU A 219 2.22 -3.81 16.06
N HIS A 220 2.55 -4.88 16.78
CA HIS A 220 2.80 -4.88 18.23
C HIS A 220 4.13 -5.56 18.54
N LEU A 221 5.22 -4.83 18.34
CA LEU A 221 6.59 -5.28 18.57
C LEU A 221 7.18 -4.53 19.78
N TRP A 222 7.61 -5.26 20.78
CA TRP A 222 8.24 -4.67 21.97
C TRP A 222 9.75 -4.65 21.84
N ILE A 223 10.35 -3.46 21.93
CA ILE A 223 11.79 -3.22 21.87
C ILE A 223 12.18 -2.34 23.07
N ALA A 224 13.11 -2.77 23.92
CA ALA A 224 13.58 -2.00 25.07
C ALA A 224 12.45 -1.47 25.98
N GLY A 225 11.37 -2.24 26.15
CA GLY A 225 10.22 -1.85 26.97
C GLY A 225 9.23 -0.89 26.30
N ARG A 226 9.39 -0.60 25.00
CA ARG A 226 8.53 0.26 24.20
C ARG A 226 7.87 -0.52 23.06
N GLU A 227 6.64 -0.18 22.77
CA GLU A 227 5.86 -0.79 21.69
C GLU A 227 6.05 -0.05 20.36
N TYR A 228 6.26 -0.81 19.28
CA TYR A 228 6.45 -0.31 17.93
C TYR A 228 5.55 -1.07 16.94
N ALA A 229 5.16 -0.39 15.88
CA ALA A 229 4.79 -1.03 14.64
C ALA A 229 6.03 -1.13 13.74
N ALA A 230 6.23 -2.28 13.10
CA ALA A 230 7.40 -2.58 12.28
C ALA A 230 7.01 -3.02 10.88
N PHE A 231 7.83 -2.70 9.89
CA PHE A 231 7.70 -3.19 8.52
C PHE A 231 9.08 -3.41 7.89
N GLY A 232 9.32 -4.61 7.35
CA GLY A 232 10.54 -4.97 6.63
C GLY A 232 11.31 -6.13 7.29
N ASN A 233 12.64 -6.10 7.19
CA ASN A 233 13.49 -7.18 7.68
C ASN A 233 13.71 -7.11 9.20
N LEU A 234 12.93 -7.85 9.97
CA LEU A 234 13.06 -7.93 11.43
C LEU A 234 14.38 -8.55 11.92
N PHE A 235 15.11 -9.28 11.05
CA PHE A 235 16.41 -9.85 11.42
C PHE A 235 17.46 -8.76 11.72
N LEU A 236 17.31 -7.54 11.18
CA LEU A 236 18.21 -6.42 11.47
C LEU A 236 18.25 -6.06 12.97
N LEU A 237 17.16 -6.33 13.71
CA LEU A 237 17.14 -6.15 15.16
C LEU A 237 18.02 -7.14 15.92
N LYS A 238 18.29 -8.30 15.35
CA LYS A 238 19.11 -9.37 15.95
C LYS A 238 20.62 -9.17 15.73
N TYR A 239 21.01 -8.22 14.88
CA TYR A 239 22.42 -7.93 14.65
C TYR A 239 23.05 -7.41 15.95
N PRO A 240 24.24 -7.92 16.32
CA PRO A 240 24.87 -7.57 17.59
C PRO A 240 25.38 -6.13 17.59
N ILE A 241 25.79 -5.60 16.45
CA ILE A 241 26.36 -4.27 16.31
C ILE A 241 25.37 -3.36 15.60
N LYS A 242 24.89 -2.35 16.33
CA LYS A 242 24.04 -1.29 15.82
C LYS A 242 24.63 0.05 16.21
N GLU A 243 24.58 1.01 15.32
CA GLU A 243 25.09 2.34 15.55
C GLU A 243 24.08 3.42 15.23
N GLN A 244 23.88 4.34 16.17
CA GLN A 244 22.98 5.46 15.96
C GLN A 244 23.62 6.47 15.01
N VAL A 245 22.91 6.85 13.94
CA VAL A 245 23.25 8.00 13.13
C VAL A 245 22.52 9.20 13.69
N PHE A 246 23.29 10.16 14.21
CA PHE A 246 22.77 11.38 14.81
C PHE A 246 23.64 12.58 14.44
N PHE A 247 23.00 13.59 13.85
CA PHE A 247 23.66 14.86 13.54
C PHE A 247 22.79 16.04 13.98
N HIS A 248 23.41 17.00 14.67
CA HIS A 248 22.75 18.28 14.91
C HIS A 248 22.48 19.01 13.58
N ARG A 249 21.47 19.86 13.55
CA ARG A 249 21.16 20.68 12.36
C ARG A 249 22.26 21.69 12.03
N ARG A 250 22.96 22.18 13.08
CA ARG A 250 24.07 23.11 12.97
C ARG A 250 25.23 22.60 13.81
N ASP A 251 26.41 22.76 13.28
CA ASP A 251 27.65 22.54 14.01
C ASP A 251 27.77 23.57 15.18
N LYS A 252 28.07 23.09 16.37
CA LYS A 252 28.11 23.93 17.59
C LYS A 252 29.29 24.92 17.61
N ALA A 253 30.38 24.57 16.94
CA ALA A 253 31.60 25.39 16.92
C ALA A 253 31.53 26.49 15.86
N THR A 254 31.02 26.17 14.68
CA THR A 254 31.01 27.07 13.53
C THR A 254 29.67 27.74 13.27
N GLY A 255 28.57 27.21 13.84
CA GLY A 255 27.21 27.66 13.55
C GLY A 255 26.70 27.33 12.12
N GLN A 256 27.52 26.70 11.31
CA GLN A 256 27.17 26.32 9.94
C GLN A 256 26.21 25.09 9.91
N PRO A 257 25.47 24.87 8.81
CA PRO A 257 24.77 23.61 8.61
C PRO A 257 25.76 22.43 8.71
N THR A 258 25.44 21.44 9.54
CA THR A 258 26.35 20.32 9.84
C THR A 258 26.80 19.59 8.59
N GLU A 259 25.89 19.38 7.64
CA GLU A 259 26.13 18.69 6.38
C GLU A 259 27.17 19.37 5.46
N LEU A 260 27.59 20.60 5.76
CA LEU A 260 28.60 21.34 5.01
C LEU A 260 29.98 21.31 5.68
N THR A 261 30.13 20.62 6.79
CA THR A 261 31.40 20.60 7.56
C THR A 261 32.26 19.41 7.19
N GLU A 262 33.57 19.59 7.28
CA GLU A 262 34.54 18.50 7.07
C GLU A 262 34.35 17.36 8.07
N ALA A 263 34.03 17.70 9.32
CA ALA A 263 33.72 16.72 10.37
C ALA A 263 32.51 15.83 10.00
N PHE A 264 31.50 16.40 9.36
CA PHE A 264 30.38 15.63 8.85
C PHE A 264 30.82 14.66 7.75
N HIS A 265 31.61 15.11 6.77
CA HIS A 265 32.06 14.25 5.67
C HIS A 265 32.91 13.08 6.16
N GLN A 266 33.79 13.31 7.14
CA GLN A 266 34.59 12.25 7.75
C GLN A 266 33.71 11.24 8.50
N GLU A 267 32.76 11.71 9.32
CA GLU A 267 31.86 10.85 10.07
C GLU A 267 30.88 10.10 9.16
N HIS A 268 30.35 10.78 8.15
CA HIS A 268 29.51 10.17 7.12
C HIS A 268 30.23 9.00 6.41
N ALA A 269 31.47 9.24 5.93
CA ALA A 269 32.27 8.19 5.29
C ALA A 269 32.57 7.03 6.28
N ARG A 270 32.83 7.34 7.57
CA ARG A 270 33.03 6.31 8.59
C ARG A 270 31.79 5.46 8.79
N LEU A 271 30.59 6.07 8.90
CA LEU A 271 29.32 5.37 9.10
C LEU A 271 29.01 4.43 7.94
N LEU A 272 29.20 4.87 6.71
CA LEU A 272 28.97 4.00 5.55
C LEU A 272 29.95 2.82 5.54
N ARG A 273 31.22 3.04 5.84
CA ARG A 273 32.22 1.97 5.90
C ARG A 273 31.90 0.93 6.98
N VAL A 274 31.53 1.33 8.20
CA VAL A 274 31.18 0.36 9.24
C VAL A 274 29.91 -0.40 8.90
N ALA A 275 28.98 0.23 8.13
CA ALA A 275 27.80 -0.45 7.64
C ALA A 275 28.13 -1.49 6.55
N GLU A 276 29.12 -1.25 5.68
CA GLU A 276 29.67 -2.24 4.76
C GLU A 276 30.28 -3.44 5.48
N GLU A 277 30.84 -3.21 6.67
CA GLU A 277 31.38 -4.26 7.56
C GLU A 277 30.31 -5.00 8.36
N GLY A 278 29.01 -4.63 8.20
CA GLY A 278 27.87 -5.33 8.80
C GLY A 278 27.26 -4.64 10.01
N THR A 279 27.69 -3.43 10.39
CA THR A 279 27.01 -2.62 11.41
C THR A 279 25.66 -2.16 10.89
N VAL A 280 24.60 -2.30 11.68
CA VAL A 280 23.26 -1.79 11.32
C VAL A 280 23.15 -0.33 11.76
N LEU A 281 22.95 0.56 10.79
CA LEU A 281 22.70 1.99 11.09
C LEU A 281 21.27 2.18 11.61
N VAL A 282 21.10 3.02 12.62
CA VAL A 282 19.78 3.29 13.23
C VAL A 282 19.56 4.80 13.31
N THR A 283 18.49 5.30 12.70
CA THR A 283 18.21 6.74 12.68
C THR A 283 16.75 7.05 12.37
N PRO A 284 16.19 8.18 12.84
CA PRO A 284 14.93 8.72 12.35
C PRO A 284 15.10 9.56 11.06
N GLY A 285 16.32 9.93 10.64
CA GLY A 285 16.54 10.71 9.42
C GLY A 285 15.94 12.13 9.50
N ILE A 286 16.10 12.83 10.60
CA ILE A 286 15.47 14.13 10.86
C ILE A 286 16.29 15.29 10.32
N SER A 287 17.59 15.34 10.67
CA SER A 287 18.49 16.39 10.18
C SER A 287 18.90 16.11 8.72
N LYS A 288 19.37 17.14 8.00
CA LYS A 288 19.87 16.96 6.63
C LYS A 288 21.04 16.00 6.57
N GLY A 289 21.94 16.03 7.56
CA GLY A 289 23.05 15.09 7.66
C GLY A 289 22.58 13.66 7.83
N GLU A 290 21.59 13.40 8.70
CA GLU A 290 20.97 12.08 8.85
C GLU A 290 20.30 11.62 7.55
N GLN A 291 19.56 12.53 6.87
CA GLN A 291 18.88 12.24 5.60
C GLN A 291 19.89 11.88 4.50
N GLN A 292 21.05 12.52 4.49
CA GLN A 292 22.14 12.20 3.54
C GLN A 292 22.65 10.78 3.80
N VAL A 293 22.97 10.43 5.05
CA VAL A 293 23.40 9.06 5.40
C VAL A 293 22.33 8.03 5.02
N VAL A 294 21.05 8.29 5.32
CA VAL A 294 19.93 7.41 4.93
C VAL A 294 19.88 7.24 3.41
N SER A 295 20.03 8.34 2.66
CA SER A 295 20.02 8.30 1.21
C SER A 295 21.13 7.41 0.67
N ASP A 296 22.35 7.63 1.13
CA ASP A 296 23.53 6.93 0.62
C ASP A 296 23.57 5.47 1.08
N ALA A 297 23.12 5.19 2.32
CA ALA A 297 22.97 3.81 2.80
C ALA A 297 21.92 3.03 1.98
N LEU A 298 20.81 3.67 1.58
CA LEU A 298 19.82 3.03 0.71
C LEU A 298 20.34 2.80 -0.70
N ASP A 299 21.18 3.70 -1.25
CA ASP A 299 21.79 3.54 -2.58
C ASP A 299 22.86 2.45 -2.59
N ALA A 300 23.63 2.35 -1.52
CA ALA A 300 24.64 1.34 -1.33
C ALA A 300 24.11 0.00 -0.79
N CYS A 301 22.79 -0.14 -0.60
CA CYS A 301 22.14 -1.34 -0.06
C CYS A 301 22.68 -1.77 1.32
N LEU A 302 22.99 -0.81 2.18
CA LEU A 302 23.54 -1.04 3.52
C LEU A 302 22.45 -1.28 4.57
N PRO A 303 22.73 -2.07 5.62
CA PRO A 303 21.75 -2.42 6.64
C PRO A 303 21.32 -1.20 7.46
N LEU A 304 20.00 -0.92 7.46
CA LEU A 304 19.43 0.29 8.03
C LEU A 304 18.14 -0.02 8.81
N ILE A 305 18.01 0.52 10.02
CA ILE A 305 16.77 0.62 10.77
C ILE A 305 16.35 2.09 10.78
N LEU A 306 15.20 2.39 10.17
CA LEU A 306 14.65 3.74 10.06
C LEU A 306 13.47 3.89 11.00
N LEU A 307 13.55 4.86 11.94
CA LEU A 307 12.43 5.23 12.78
C LEU A 307 11.60 6.32 12.08
N GLN A 308 10.27 6.24 12.17
CA GLN A 308 9.37 7.26 11.65
C GLN A 308 8.30 7.64 12.65
N LYS A 309 7.84 8.91 12.59
CA LYS A 309 6.76 9.42 13.44
C LYS A 309 5.40 8.88 12.98
N ASP A 310 5.19 8.79 11.66
CA ASP A 310 3.92 8.38 11.09
C ASP A 310 3.63 6.92 11.41
N PRO A 311 2.40 6.58 11.84
CA PRO A 311 2.05 5.22 12.22
C PRO A 311 2.09 4.26 11.05
N ILE A 312 2.47 3.01 11.31
CA ILE A 312 2.38 1.90 10.39
C ILE A 312 1.08 1.15 10.68
N GLY A 313 0.01 1.50 9.97
CA GLY A 313 -1.27 0.81 10.08
C GLY A 313 -1.34 -0.44 9.20
N GLU A 314 -2.49 -1.13 9.26
CA GLU A 314 -2.73 -2.38 8.53
C GLU A 314 -2.52 -2.25 7.00
N TYR A 315 -2.88 -1.10 6.42
CA TYR A 315 -2.78 -0.86 4.97
C TYR A 315 -1.61 0.06 4.59
N TRP A 316 -0.79 0.47 5.57
CA TRP A 316 0.37 1.31 5.30
C TRP A 316 1.37 0.58 4.41
N LYS A 317 1.97 1.29 3.46
CA LYS A 317 3.00 0.77 2.55
C LYS A 317 4.15 1.77 2.46
N PRO A 318 5.40 1.30 2.47
CA PRO A 318 6.54 2.20 2.30
C PRO A 318 6.55 2.83 0.91
N SER A 319 7.25 3.96 0.78
CA SER A 319 7.52 4.58 -0.51
C SER A 319 8.28 3.61 -1.42
N GLN A 320 8.30 3.89 -2.72
CA GLN A 320 8.89 3.02 -3.74
C GLN A 320 10.31 2.59 -3.40
N ARG A 321 11.22 3.54 -3.09
CA ARG A 321 12.61 3.25 -2.74
C ARG A 321 12.74 2.39 -1.49
N ARG A 322 12.00 2.73 -0.41
CA ARG A 322 11.97 1.97 0.83
C ARG A 322 11.35 0.58 0.66
N PHE A 323 10.37 0.46 -0.24
CA PHE A 323 9.78 -0.84 -0.56
C PHE A 323 10.85 -1.81 -1.12
N TYR A 324 11.67 -1.36 -2.08
CA TYR A 324 12.74 -2.19 -2.64
C TYR A 324 13.85 -2.48 -1.62
N ALA A 325 14.17 -1.53 -0.75
CA ALA A 325 15.12 -1.73 0.33
C ALA A 325 14.65 -2.81 1.32
N CYS A 326 13.36 -2.82 1.71
CA CYS A 326 12.79 -3.90 2.50
C CYS A 326 12.83 -5.23 1.74
N ALA A 327 12.46 -5.24 0.45
CA ALA A 327 12.47 -6.43 -0.40
C ALA A 327 13.87 -7.05 -0.56
N ALA A 328 14.89 -6.21 -0.62
CA ALA A 328 16.28 -6.65 -0.69
C ALA A 328 16.87 -7.03 0.68
N GLY A 329 16.13 -6.80 1.76
CA GLY A 329 16.49 -7.28 3.10
C GLY A 329 17.38 -6.37 3.92
N TYR A 330 17.71 -5.18 3.44
CA TYR A 330 18.61 -4.26 4.17
C TYR A 330 17.87 -3.10 4.87
N LEU A 331 16.52 -3.07 4.87
CA LEU A 331 15.74 -2.05 5.57
C LEU A 331 14.70 -2.64 6.51
N LEU A 332 14.66 -2.10 7.73
CA LEU A 332 13.56 -2.22 8.68
C LEU A 332 13.04 -0.81 9.00
N ILE A 333 11.72 -0.63 9.01
CA ILE A 333 11.06 0.62 9.39
C ILE A 333 10.31 0.39 10.70
N LEU A 334 10.55 1.24 11.68
CA LEU A 334 9.92 1.22 13.00
C LEU A 334 9.10 2.50 13.21
N ALA A 335 7.89 2.37 13.74
CA ALA A 335 7.06 3.49 14.19
C ALA A 335 6.64 3.25 15.64
N PRO A 336 7.01 4.12 16.60
CA PRO A 336 6.53 4.02 17.98
C PRO A 336 5.01 4.10 18.00
N TRP A 337 4.38 3.25 18.83
CA TRP A 337 2.90 3.16 18.92
C TRP A 337 2.28 4.42 19.50
N GLN A 338 2.95 5.03 20.48
CA GLN A 338 2.54 6.30 21.09
C GLN A 338 3.74 7.22 21.16
N VAL A 339 3.57 8.41 20.61
CA VAL A 339 4.47 9.53 20.85
C VAL A 339 3.78 10.41 21.88
N ASP A 340 4.30 10.46 23.09
CA ASP A 340 3.67 11.08 24.26
C ASP A 340 3.48 12.60 24.14
N ASP A 341 4.05 13.22 23.11
CA ASP A 341 3.99 14.66 22.89
C ASP A 341 3.43 15.00 21.51
N SER A 342 2.47 15.91 21.48
CA SER A 342 1.82 16.40 20.26
C SER A 342 2.66 17.42 19.48
N SER A 343 3.74 17.99 20.07
CA SER A 343 4.61 18.92 19.36
C SER A 343 5.56 18.21 18.41
N ASP A 344 5.69 18.70 17.19
CA ASP A 344 6.59 18.11 16.19
C ASP A 344 8.05 18.08 16.67
N TYR A 345 8.46 19.06 17.44
CA TYR A 345 9.82 19.17 17.96
C TYR A 345 10.11 18.09 19.02
N ALA A 346 9.25 17.94 20.02
CA ALA A 346 9.41 16.92 21.05
C ALA A 346 9.31 15.49 20.48
N GLY A 347 8.35 15.24 19.57
CA GLY A 347 8.26 13.96 18.88
C GLY A 347 9.52 13.57 18.10
N PHE A 348 10.21 14.52 17.49
CA PHE A 348 11.47 14.28 16.80
C PHE A 348 12.63 14.02 17.77
N HIS A 349 12.70 14.70 18.90
CA HIS A 349 13.71 14.41 19.94
C HIS A 349 13.54 13.00 20.51
N GLN A 350 12.33 12.62 20.82
CA GLN A 350 12.01 11.27 21.30
C GLN A 350 12.46 10.19 20.31
N LEU A 351 12.28 10.40 19.00
CA LEU A 351 12.73 9.43 17.99
C LEU A 351 14.25 9.22 18.02
N ASN A 352 15.05 10.24 18.31
CA ASN A 352 16.49 10.09 18.48
C ASN A 352 16.84 9.29 19.75
N ASP A 353 16.11 9.49 20.83
CA ASP A 353 16.29 8.71 22.06
C ASP A 353 15.87 7.25 21.84
N TYR A 354 14.79 7.02 21.12
CA TYR A 354 14.34 5.67 20.73
C TYR A 354 15.34 4.98 19.79
N ALA A 355 15.97 5.71 18.87
CA ALA A 355 17.04 5.16 18.03
C ALA A 355 18.22 4.70 18.89
N ARG A 356 18.58 5.45 19.93
CA ARG A 356 19.63 5.09 20.90
C ARG A 356 19.24 3.85 21.69
N GLU A 357 17.98 3.77 22.17
CA GLU A 357 17.44 2.59 22.84
C GLU A 357 17.52 1.33 21.96
N VAL A 358 17.12 1.43 20.69
CA VAL A 358 17.22 0.32 19.71
C VAL A 358 18.66 -0.14 19.53
N CYS A 359 19.64 0.77 19.52
CA CYS A 359 21.06 0.43 19.42
C CYS A 359 21.57 -0.31 20.67
N SER A 360 21.06 0.01 21.87
CA SER A 360 21.53 -0.55 23.13
C SER A 360 21.11 -2.01 23.36
N VAL A 361 20.18 -2.53 22.61
CA VAL A 361 19.67 -3.90 22.76
C VAL A 361 20.53 -4.87 21.98
N ALA A 362 21.45 -5.56 22.65
CA ALA A 362 22.41 -6.50 22.06
C ALA A 362 21.75 -7.84 21.64
N GLU A 363 20.80 -8.34 22.43
CA GLU A 363 20.01 -9.54 22.11
C GLU A 363 18.54 -9.25 22.30
N MET A 364 17.78 -9.18 21.22
CA MET A 364 16.34 -9.01 21.32
C MET A 364 15.62 -10.34 21.47
N ARG A 365 14.97 -10.53 22.62
CA ARG A 365 13.75 -11.34 22.68
C ARG A 365 12.65 -10.56 21.96
N ILE A 366 12.35 -10.92 20.74
CA ILE A 366 11.15 -10.46 20.06
C ILE A 366 9.97 -11.11 20.80
N LEU A 367 9.36 -10.35 21.72
CA LEU A 367 8.14 -10.79 22.39
C LEU A 367 6.97 -10.42 21.49
N ASN A 368 6.32 -11.42 20.93
CA ASN A 368 5.04 -11.24 20.25
C ASN A 368 3.93 -11.02 21.30
N TYR A 369 2.88 -10.29 20.93
CA TYR A 369 1.73 -10.04 21.81
C TYR A 369 1.14 -11.33 22.44
N GLY A 370 1.25 -12.48 21.75
CA GLY A 370 0.86 -13.79 22.26
C GLY A 370 1.71 -14.29 23.42
N ASP A 371 2.98 -13.89 23.51
CA ASP A 371 3.90 -14.30 24.58
C ASP A 371 3.68 -13.51 25.86
N LEU A 372 3.21 -12.25 25.76
CA LEU A 372 2.86 -11.39 26.89
C LEU A 372 1.57 -11.85 27.61
N LYS A 373 0.62 -12.50 26.90
CA LYS A 373 -0.58 -13.08 27.51
C LYS A 373 -0.32 -14.34 28.33
N LYS A 374 0.80 -15.03 28.09
CA LYS A 374 1.19 -16.26 28.83
C LYS A 374 1.98 -15.96 30.11
N SER A 375 2.42 -14.71 30.30
CA SER A 375 3.21 -14.28 31.46
C SER A 375 2.40 -13.47 32.48
N ARG A 376 1.08 -13.38 32.31
CA ARG A 376 0.10 -12.89 33.29
C ARG A 376 -0.83 -14.07 33.61
#